data_cb74b588e72e49ab4d691a5e34aacd0d
#
_entry.id   cb74b588e72e49ab4d691a5e34aacd0d
#
_cell.length_a   1.000
_cell.length_b   1.000
_cell.length_c   1.000
_cell.angle_alpha   90.00
_cell.angle_beta   90.00
_cell.angle_gamma   90.00
#
_symmetry.space_group_name_H-M   'P 1'
#
loop_
_entity.id
_entity.type
_entity.pdbx_description
1 polymer ?
#
loop_
_entity_poly.entity_id
_entity_poly.type
_entity_poly.pdbx_seq_one_letter_code
_entity_poly.pdbx_strand_id
1 'polypeptide(L)'
;MSVKNYIDKAAGWILSRASDLFVIAEYHKRASGGAVDYKRQSVALSKKEIDNFIRAVMAGTDPENPRLGDWMRFVENMRLDGHLMSCVENRIMPVQCAPFKLVDADNNEDTEAQKLLERPWHLEMVNLVCSHTFTGVKLICMFDVGEDGHLAKVEEVPQSNFIPQKGVILVEESDQDGISYRQGAYRNYYFQVGGDWNLGIFSQLAMVVLAKKLGLGSWMSYIDKFGVPPLFAITERMDTQRRDELFAMLEAFRMNHFAVLQGNEKIEIPNGYNVDAHNTFKSLMTDICDKEISKRVLGSSGLTDEKSYVGAAEVQERILEYRHKVDKLLYKFYFNTEIKPRLVKLSPVYAPLANLSFEYDESETLSMKEILEAVKGLAPYFEFDVAELAKISGLPITRLRATISEALGAAGSATGSAGGTEKKRIARPD
;
A
#
# COMPACT_ATOMS: atom_id res chain seq x y z
N MET A 1 -33.47 26.46 21.39
CA MET A 1 -32.34 26.45 22.36
C MET A 1 -31.78 27.84 22.48
N SER A 2 -31.51 28.31 23.70
CA SER A 2 -31.02 29.68 23.91
C SER A 2 -29.58 29.84 23.39
N VAL A 3 -29.28 30.95 22.75
CA VAL A 3 -27.92 31.34 22.28
C VAL A 3 -26.89 31.23 23.44
N LYS A 4 -27.34 31.49 24.67
CA LYS A 4 -26.52 31.36 25.87
C LYS A 4 -26.03 29.94 26.10
N ASN A 5 -26.83 28.90 25.86
CA ASN A 5 -26.42 27.49 25.97
C ASN A 5 -25.41 27.08 24.90
N TYR A 6 -25.42 27.75 23.76
CA TYR A 6 -24.44 27.49 22.69
C TYR A 6 -23.07 28.11 23.02
N ILE A 7 -23.11 29.34 23.58
CA ILE A 7 -21.91 30.05 24.02
C ILE A 7 -21.26 29.32 25.20
N ASP A 8 -22.05 28.84 26.17
CA ASP A 8 -21.54 28.12 27.34
C ASP A 8 -20.93 26.75 26.92
N LYS A 9 -21.53 26.05 25.95
CA LYS A 9 -20.96 24.82 25.39
C LYS A 9 -19.67 25.08 24.62
N ALA A 10 -19.65 26.13 23.81
CA ALA A 10 -18.44 26.50 23.05
C ALA A 10 -17.30 26.95 23.97
N ALA A 11 -17.62 27.73 25.01
CA ALA A 11 -16.64 28.15 26.01
C ALA A 11 -16.12 26.95 26.84
N GLY A 12 -16.97 26.02 27.25
CA GLY A 12 -16.57 24.78 27.91
C GLY A 12 -15.69 23.89 27.05
N TRP A 13 -16.01 23.81 25.76
CA TRP A 13 -15.20 23.07 24.80
C TRP A 13 -13.81 23.71 24.58
N ILE A 14 -13.74 25.05 24.41
CA ILE A 14 -12.48 25.80 24.27
C ILE A 14 -11.61 25.64 25.53
N LEU A 15 -12.21 25.74 26.72
CA LEU A 15 -11.48 25.60 27.98
C LEU A 15 -10.96 24.17 28.20
N SER A 16 -11.74 23.14 27.90
CA SER A 16 -11.27 21.75 28.02
C SER A 16 -10.13 21.49 27.04
N ARG A 17 -10.26 21.98 25.81
CA ARG A 17 -9.22 21.82 24.80
C ARG A 17 -7.95 22.63 25.12
N ALA A 18 -8.10 23.85 25.65
CA ALA A 18 -6.95 24.66 26.05
C ALA A 18 -6.16 24.00 27.19
N SER A 19 -6.83 23.37 28.16
CA SER A 19 -6.16 22.61 29.22
C SER A 19 -5.44 21.37 28.67
N ASP A 20 -6.08 20.63 27.78
CA ASP A 20 -5.50 19.46 27.14
C ASP A 20 -4.29 19.82 26.28
N LEU A 21 -4.41 20.88 25.48
CA LEU A 21 -3.32 21.43 24.67
C LEU A 21 -2.15 21.92 25.51
N PHE A 22 -2.44 22.56 26.67
CA PHE A 22 -1.41 23.02 27.57
C PHE A 22 -0.62 21.85 28.16
N VAL A 23 -1.30 20.80 28.62
CA VAL A 23 -0.65 19.59 29.15
C VAL A 23 0.22 18.93 28.09
N ILE A 24 -0.30 18.79 26.85
CA ILE A 24 0.44 18.19 25.73
C ILE A 24 1.61 19.07 25.32
N ALA A 25 1.41 20.41 25.22
CA ALA A 25 2.47 21.35 24.89
C ALA A 25 3.57 21.40 25.98
N GLU A 26 3.21 21.28 27.25
CA GLU A 26 4.19 21.22 28.34
C GLU A 26 4.98 19.90 28.29
N TYR A 27 4.32 18.80 27.94
CA TYR A 27 4.99 17.52 27.72
C TYR A 27 5.97 17.61 26.53
N HIS A 28 5.51 18.11 25.36
CA HIS A 28 6.37 18.32 24.21
C HIS A 28 7.52 19.30 24.51
N LYS A 29 7.29 20.30 25.35
CA LYS A 29 8.34 21.25 25.79
C LYS A 29 9.36 20.59 26.71
N ARG A 30 8.95 19.64 27.54
CA ARG A 30 9.88 18.82 28.36
C ARG A 30 10.59 17.78 27.53
N ALA A 31 9.89 17.22 26.50
CA ALA A 31 10.45 16.27 25.55
C ALA A 31 11.33 16.92 24.48
N SER A 32 11.02 18.17 24.13
CA SER A 32 11.70 18.91 23.09
C SER A 32 12.62 19.96 23.69
N GLY A 33 13.74 19.54 24.10
CA GLY A 33 14.93 20.38 23.91
C GLY A 33 15.25 20.59 22.42
N GLY A 34 14.20 20.59 21.55
CA GLY A 34 14.29 20.61 20.09
C GLY A 34 13.44 19.49 19.50
N ALA A 35 12.96 19.66 18.27
CA ALA A 35 12.31 18.59 17.52
C ALA A 35 13.13 17.30 17.69
N VAL A 36 12.48 16.20 18.05
CA VAL A 36 13.17 14.92 18.20
C VAL A 36 13.80 14.59 16.85
N ASP A 37 15.10 14.80 16.76
CA ASP A 37 15.87 14.51 15.56
C ASP A 37 16.00 12.98 15.48
N TYR A 38 15.07 12.34 14.76
CA TYR A 38 15.10 10.92 14.51
C TYR A 38 16.32 10.60 13.65
N LYS A 39 17.46 10.36 14.28
CA LYS A 39 18.66 9.92 13.58
C LYS A 39 18.41 8.56 12.96
N ARG A 40 18.10 8.57 11.66
CA ARG A 40 18.12 7.35 10.85
C ARG A 40 19.55 6.82 10.82
N GLN A 41 19.79 5.70 11.49
CA GLN A 41 21.08 5.02 11.34
C GLN A 41 21.07 4.28 10.01
N SER A 42 22.08 4.51 9.19
CA SER A 42 22.33 3.68 8.01
C SER A 42 22.72 2.27 8.47
N VAL A 43 22.01 1.26 7.96
CA VAL A 43 22.25 -0.12 8.39
C VAL A 43 23.24 -0.78 7.45
N ALA A 44 24.37 -1.19 8.00
CA ALA A 44 25.35 -2.01 7.31
C ALA A 44 24.86 -3.47 7.23
N LEU A 45 24.82 -4.03 6.04
CA LEU A 45 24.49 -5.43 5.79
C LEU A 45 25.59 -6.34 6.40
N SER A 46 25.27 -7.11 7.43
CA SER A 46 26.20 -8.05 8.07
C SER A 46 25.56 -9.43 8.29
N LYS A 47 26.40 -10.47 8.36
CA LYS A 47 25.95 -11.85 8.64
C LYS A 47 25.33 -12.01 10.05
N LYS A 48 25.53 -11.06 10.95
CA LYS A 48 24.93 -11.03 12.30
C LYS A 48 23.44 -10.61 12.30
N GLU A 49 22.86 -10.29 11.15
CA GLU A 49 21.48 -9.79 11.07
C GLU A 49 20.44 -10.82 11.53
N ILE A 50 20.68 -12.12 11.33
CA ILE A 50 19.74 -13.15 11.79
C ILE A 50 19.64 -13.17 13.31
N ASP A 51 20.79 -13.13 14.01
CA ASP A 51 20.81 -13.10 15.48
C ASP A 51 20.21 -11.79 16.01
N ASN A 52 20.45 -10.68 15.31
CA ASN A 52 19.85 -9.39 15.63
C ASN A 52 18.33 -9.44 15.45
N PHE A 53 17.83 -10.06 14.36
CA PHE A 53 16.41 -10.25 14.14
C PHE A 53 15.75 -11.05 15.27
N ILE A 54 16.31 -12.18 15.64
CA ILE A 54 15.78 -13.01 16.74
C ILE A 54 15.73 -12.20 18.04
N ARG A 55 16.79 -11.46 18.37
CA ARG A 55 16.83 -10.59 19.55
C ARG A 55 15.78 -9.49 19.49
N ALA A 56 15.58 -8.86 18.33
CA ALA A 56 14.57 -7.82 18.15
C ALA A 56 13.14 -8.34 18.34
N VAL A 57 12.84 -9.54 17.81
CA VAL A 57 11.55 -10.19 18.03
C VAL A 57 11.37 -10.55 19.52
N MET A 58 12.38 -11.10 20.17
CA MET A 58 12.34 -11.43 21.59
C MET A 58 12.14 -10.18 22.46
N ALA A 59 12.84 -9.07 22.16
CA ALA A 59 12.67 -7.81 22.87
C ALA A 59 11.28 -7.21 22.69
N GLY A 60 10.72 -7.29 21.47
CA GLY A 60 9.37 -6.80 21.18
C GLY A 60 8.25 -7.64 21.80
N THR A 61 8.53 -8.91 22.09
CA THR A 61 7.57 -9.86 22.70
C THR A 61 7.89 -10.17 24.16
N ASP A 62 8.83 -9.47 24.79
CA ASP A 62 9.15 -9.64 26.21
C ASP A 62 7.94 -9.26 27.09
N PRO A 63 7.43 -10.19 27.95
CA PRO A 63 6.26 -9.91 28.74
C PRO A 63 6.50 -8.90 29.87
N GLU A 64 7.74 -8.75 30.35
CA GLU A 64 8.07 -7.83 31.45
C GLU A 64 8.47 -6.45 30.97
N ASN A 65 9.32 -6.39 29.92
CA ASN A 65 9.84 -5.13 29.41
C ASN A 65 9.86 -5.11 27.87
N PRO A 66 8.67 -5.08 27.22
CA PRO A 66 8.60 -5.10 25.75
C PRO A 66 9.21 -3.83 25.15
N ARG A 67 10.02 -4.00 24.09
CA ARG A 67 10.70 -2.91 23.37
C ARG A 67 10.62 -3.15 21.86
N LEU A 68 10.06 -2.19 21.14
CA LEU A 68 9.85 -2.28 19.69
C LEU A 68 10.94 -1.58 18.86
N GLY A 69 11.89 -0.87 19.50
CA GLY A 69 12.90 -0.10 18.80
C GLY A 69 13.78 -0.94 17.87
N ASP A 70 14.30 -2.06 18.35
CA ASP A 70 15.09 -2.97 17.53
C ASP A 70 14.27 -3.59 16.41
N TRP A 71 13.01 -3.94 16.68
CA TRP A 71 12.07 -4.43 15.67
C TRP A 71 11.84 -3.36 14.57
N MET A 72 11.65 -2.10 14.95
CA MET A 72 11.45 -1.00 13.99
C MET A 72 12.65 -0.81 13.06
N ARG A 73 13.89 -0.98 13.56
CA ARG A 73 15.09 -0.95 12.72
C ARG A 73 15.08 -2.05 11.65
N PHE A 74 14.53 -3.23 11.97
CA PHE A 74 14.31 -4.29 10.97
C PHE A 74 13.23 -3.92 9.96
N VAL A 75 12.11 -3.36 10.40
CA VAL A 75 11.04 -2.89 9.52
C VAL A 75 11.57 -1.85 8.53
N GLU A 76 12.36 -0.88 8.99
CA GLU A 76 12.99 0.13 8.12
C GLU A 76 13.92 -0.50 7.09
N ASN A 77 14.68 -1.50 7.49
CA ASN A 77 15.51 -2.27 6.58
C ASN A 77 14.72 -3.06 5.54
N MET A 78 13.62 -3.66 5.94
CA MET A 78 12.75 -4.42 5.03
C MET A 78 12.08 -3.49 4.01
N ARG A 79 11.74 -2.27 4.38
CA ARG A 79 11.17 -1.24 3.48
C ARG A 79 12.12 -0.84 2.34
N LEU A 80 13.41 -1.16 2.43
CA LEU A 80 14.34 -0.96 1.31
C LEU A 80 14.22 -2.00 0.20
N ASP A 81 13.45 -3.08 0.41
CA ASP A 81 13.17 -4.05 -0.63
C ASP A 81 12.04 -3.55 -1.53
N GLY A 82 12.37 -3.21 -2.78
CA GLY A 82 11.43 -2.63 -3.73
C GLY A 82 10.27 -3.57 -4.09
N HIS A 83 10.52 -4.88 -4.17
CA HIS A 83 9.45 -5.85 -4.46
C HIS A 83 8.46 -5.96 -3.30
N LEU A 84 8.97 -6.02 -2.06
CA LEU A 84 8.12 -6.03 -0.87
C LEU A 84 7.24 -4.78 -0.81
N MET A 85 7.84 -3.60 -1.01
CA MET A 85 7.09 -2.34 -0.96
C MET A 85 6.06 -2.22 -2.07
N SER A 86 6.40 -2.64 -3.30
CA SER A 86 5.44 -2.70 -4.40
C SER A 86 4.23 -3.61 -4.05
N CYS A 87 4.46 -4.77 -3.44
CA CYS A 87 3.37 -5.63 -3.00
C CYS A 87 2.49 -4.97 -1.92
N VAL A 88 3.10 -4.25 -0.97
CA VAL A 88 2.39 -3.51 0.09
C VAL A 88 1.55 -2.40 -0.52
N GLU A 89 2.12 -1.60 -1.41
CA GLU A 89 1.44 -0.51 -2.11
C GLU A 89 0.27 -1.02 -2.94
N ASN A 90 0.46 -2.08 -3.71
CA ASN A 90 -0.59 -2.71 -4.52
C ASN A 90 -1.75 -3.23 -3.67
N ARG A 91 -1.53 -3.52 -2.40
CA ARG A 91 -2.60 -3.93 -1.48
C ARG A 91 -3.29 -2.75 -0.78
N ILE A 92 -2.58 -1.68 -0.46
CA ILE A 92 -3.16 -0.51 0.23
C ILE A 92 -3.86 0.44 -0.74
N MET A 93 -3.27 0.69 -1.90
CA MET A 93 -3.74 1.67 -2.88
C MET A 93 -5.20 1.50 -3.29
N PRO A 94 -5.72 0.28 -3.56
CA PRO A 94 -7.13 0.09 -3.88
C PRO A 94 -8.09 0.45 -2.74
N VAL A 95 -7.62 0.38 -1.49
CA VAL A 95 -8.42 0.80 -0.32
C VAL A 95 -8.44 2.31 -0.20
N GLN A 96 -7.31 2.98 -0.48
CA GLN A 96 -7.21 4.44 -0.47
C GLN A 96 -8.02 5.09 -1.60
N CYS A 97 -8.06 4.46 -2.78
CA CYS A 97 -8.76 4.96 -3.95
C CYS A 97 -10.25 4.56 -3.99
N ALA A 98 -10.69 3.65 -3.11
CA ALA A 98 -12.06 3.18 -3.12
C ALA A 98 -13.04 4.31 -2.77
N PRO A 99 -14.11 4.50 -3.57
CA PRO A 99 -15.15 5.45 -3.24
C PRO A 99 -15.81 5.09 -1.92
N PHE A 100 -16.19 6.13 -1.16
CA PHE A 100 -16.82 5.96 0.14
C PHE A 100 -18.03 6.90 0.24
N LYS A 101 -18.90 6.59 1.18
CA LYS A 101 -20.07 7.38 1.50
C LYS A 101 -20.30 7.47 3.01
N LEU A 102 -20.97 8.52 3.42
CA LEU A 102 -21.44 8.68 4.78
C LEU A 102 -22.95 8.53 4.79
N VAL A 103 -23.45 7.58 5.57
CA VAL A 103 -24.88 7.25 5.62
C VAL A 103 -25.44 7.43 7.03
N ASP A 104 -26.67 7.86 7.09
CA ASP A 104 -27.42 7.93 8.35
C ASP A 104 -28.01 6.55 8.75
N ALA A 105 -28.79 6.52 9.84
CA ALA A 105 -29.42 5.28 10.30
C ALA A 105 -30.49 4.75 9.33
N ASP A 106 -31.03 5.60 8.45
CA ASP A 106 -32.02 5.26 7.44
C ASP A 106 -31.36 4.95 6.08
N ASN A 107 -30.03 4.87 6.05
CA ASN A 107 -29.20 4.59 4.87
C ASN A 107 -29.25 5.69 3.78
N ASN A 108 -29.58 6.94 4.17
CA ASN A 108 -29.49 8.08 3.27
C ASN A 108 -28.07 8.65 3.28
N GLU A 109 -27.57 9.03 2.12
CA GLU A 109 -26.23 9.59 1.95
C GLU A 109 -26.19 11.08 2.31
N ASP A 110 -25.18 11.50 3.07
CA ASP A 110 -24.89 12.90 3.37
C ASP A 110 -23.65 13.37 2.60
N THR A 111 -23.86 13.95 1.42
CA THR A 111 -22.77 14.42 0.56
C THR A 111 -22.05 15.67 1.09
N GLU A 112 -22.69 16.47 1.94
CA GLU A 112 -22.04 17.63 2.57
C GLU A 112 -21.07 17.19 3.67
N ALA A 113 -21.47 16.20 4.47
CA ALA A 113 -20.59 15.61 5.46
C ALA A 113 -19.42 14.85 4.82
N GLN A 114 -19.62 14.22 3.65
CA GLN A 114 -18.57 13.52 2.92
C GLN A 114 -17.41 14.45 2.55
N LYS A 115 -17.66 15.69 2.16
CA LYS A 115 -16.65 16.70 1.85
C LYS A 115 -15.70 17.01 3.02
N LEU A 116 -16.10 16.73 4.27
CA LEU A 116 -15.25 16.87 5.44
C LEU A 116 -14.09 15.88 5.45
N LEU A 117 -14.28 14.73 4.79
CA LEU A 117 -13.28 13.66 4.69
C LEU A 117 -12.50 13.70 3.38
N GLU A 118 -12.91 14.45 2.36
CA GLU A 118 -12.20 14.61 1.09
C GLU A 118 -10.97 15.52 1.24
N ARG A 119 -10.04 15.10 2.10
CA ARG A 119 -8.82 15.86 2.43
C ARG A 119 -7.59 14.95 2.49
N PRO A 120 -6.38 15.49 2.27
CA PRO A 120 -5.15 14.70 2.24
C PRO A 120 -4.91 13.87 3.51
N TRP A 121 -5.26 14.38 4.70
CA TRP A 121 -5.10 13.66 5.95
C TRP A 121 -5.89 12.34 5.99
N HIS A 122 -7.02 12.26 5.25
CA HIS A 122 -7.83 11.05 5.22
C HIS A 122 -7.12 9.92 4.45
N LEU A 123 -6.48 10.24 3.31
CA LEU A 123 -5.66 9.27 2.57
C LEU A 123 -4.51 8.73 3.42
N GLU A 124 -3.85 9.63 4.19
CA GLU A 124 -2.78 9.22 5.09
C GLU A 124 -3.33 8.37 6.25
N MET A 125 -4.51 8.69 6.77
CA MET A 125 -5.18 7.90 7.80
C MET A 125 -5.47 6.47 7.30
N VAL A 126 -6.00 6.32 6.08
CA VAL A 126 -6.22 5.00 5.46
C VAL A 126 -4.90 4.23 5.35
N ASN A 127 -3.84 4.89 4.89
CA ASN A 127 -2.51 4.30 4.79
C ASN A 127 -1.99 3.81 6.16
N LEU A 128 -2.05 4.64 7.18
CA LEU A 128 -1.58 4.30 8.53
C LEU A 128 -2.38 3.14 9.13
N VAL A 129 -3.71 3.16 8.97
CA VAL A 129 -4.57 2.08 9.48
C VAL A 129 -4.31 0.78 8.72
N CYS A 130 -4.25 0.78 7.38
CA CYS A 130 -4.02 -0.43 6.61
C CYS A 130 -2.60 -0.99 6.78
N SER A 131 -1.61 -0.12 6.88
CA SER A 131 -0.20 -0.52 6.97
C SER A 131 0.17 -1.20 8.30
N HIS A 132 -0.67 -1.08 9.36
CA HIS A 132 -0.44 -1.84 10.60
C HIS A 132 -0.45 -3.36 10.38
N THR A 133 -1.18 -3.83 9.37
CA THR A 133 -1.21 -5.26 9.00
C THR A 133 0.19 -5.77 8.65
N PHE A 134 1.02 -4.91 8.08
CA PHE A 134 2.38 -5.26 7.64
C PHE A 134 3.43 -5.03 8.71
N THR A 135 3.42 -3.86 9.34
CA THR A 135 4.47 -3.42 10.27
C THR A 135 4.16 -3.75 11.73
N GLY A 136 2.94 -4.18 12.03
CA GLY A 136 2.49 -4.45 13.38
C GLY A 136 1.72 -3.28 14.00
N VAL A 137 1.62 -3.30 15.33
CA VAL A 137 0.91 -2.28 16.09
C VAL A 137 1.39 -0.88 15.78
N LYS A 138 0.44 0.06 15.62
CA LYS A 138 0.72 1.48 15.37
C LYS A 138 -0.03 2.34 16.38
N LEU A 139 0.56 3.46 16.73
CA LEU A 139 -0.07 4.52 17.50
C LEU A 139 -0.20 5.76 16.60
N ILE A 140 -1.43 6.19 16.35
CA ILE A 140 -1.73 7.31 15.46
C ILE A 140 -2.11 8.53 16.30
N CYS A 141 -1.55 9.68 15.94
CA CYS A 141 -1.81 10.98 16.55
C CYS A 141 -2.66 11.84 15.60
N MET A 142 -3.74 12.45 16.17
CA MET A 142 -4.69 13.33 15.49
C MET A 142 -4.73 14.68 16.24
N PHE A 143 -3.63 15.36 16.33
CA PHE A 143 -3.50 16.55 17.18
C PHE A 143 -3.60 17.87 16.41
N ASP A 144 -3.08 17.90 15.19
CA ASP A 144 -2.85 19.11 14.43
C ASP A 144 -4.14 19.59 13.74
N VAL A 145 -4.72 20.69 14.23
CA VAL A 145 -5.93 21.31 13.67
C VAL A 145 -5.58 22.66 13.10
N GLY A 146 -5.95 22.88 11.83
CA GLY A 146 -5.75 24.13 11.14
C GLY A 146 -6.65 25.27 11.67
N GLU A 147 -6.39 26.49 11.20
CA GLU A 147 -7.20 27.67 11.55
C GLU A 147 -8.67 27.53 11.09
N ASP A 148 -8.91 26.75 10.06
CA ASP A 148 -10.24 26.42 9.53
C ASP A 148 -11.00 25.39 10.40
N GLY A 149 -10.41 24.91 11.48
CA GLY A 149 -10.96 23.92 12.38
C GLY A 149 -10.89 22.48 11.84
N HIS A 150 -10.33 22.27 10.66
CA HIS A 150 -10.12 20.92 10.12
C HIS A 150 -8.81 20.31 10.60
N LEU A 151 -8.77 18.99 10.67
CA LEU A 151 -7.54 18.24 10.92
C LEU A 151 -6.55 18.52 9.78
N ALA A 152 -5.37 19.03 10.11
CA ALA A 152 -4.37 19.41 9.13
C ALA A 152 -3.55 18.19 8.65
N LYS A 153 -3.15 17.33 9.62
CA LYS A 153 -2.37 16.12 9.36
C LYS A 153 -2.63 15.05 10.41
N VAL A 154 -2.26 13.83 10.07
CA VAL A 154 -2.16 12.69 10.99
C VAL A 154 -0.71 12.22 11.02
N GLU A 155 -0.27 11.75 12.16
CA GLU A 155 1.12 11.32 12.35
C GLU A 155 1.16 9.96 13.05
N GLU A 156 2.12 9.14 12.65
CA GLU A 156 2.45 7.91 13.37
C GLU A 156 3.47 8.22 14.47
N VAL A 157 3.18 7.81 15.69
CA VAL A 157 4.19 7.79 16.76
C VAL A 157 5.17 6.67 16.45
N PRO A 158 6.49 6.95 16.40
CA PRO A 158 7.47 5.90 16.12
C PRO A 158 7.33 4.72 17.09
N GLN A 159 7.40 3.50 16.56
CA GLN A 159 7.24 2.29 17.37
C GLN A 159 8.30 2.15 18.47
N SER A 160 9.44 2.82 18.34
CA SER A 160 10.45 2.94 19.40
C SER A 160 9.99 3.77 20.60
N ASN A 161 9.02 4.67 20.39
CA ASN A 161 8.60 5.67 21.36
C ASN A 161 7.26 5.36 22.02
N PHE A 162 6.76 4.13 21.94
CA PHE A 162 5.61 3.72 22.73
C PHE A 162 5.66 2.22 23.09
N ILE A 163 5.03 1.88 24.20
CA ILE A 163 4.89 0.49 24.67
C ILE A 163 3.40 0.15 24.65
N PRO A 164 2.95 -0.59 23.59
CA PRO A 164 1.51 -0.89 23.44
C PRO A 164 0.96 -1.71 24.58
N GLN A 165 1.72 -2.67 25.12
CA GLN A 165 1.30 -3.54 26.22
C GLN A 165 1.01 -2.76 27.50
N LYS A 166 1.76 -1.68 27.77
CA LYS A 166 1.57 -0.79 28.91
C LYS A 166 0.62 0.39 28.57
N GLY A 167 0.38 0.67 27.29
CA GLY A 167 -0.43 1.80 26.82
C GLY A 167 0.22 3.15 27.11
N VAL A 168 1.54 3.26 26.97
CA VAL A 168 2.33 4.47 27.29
C VAL A 168 3.17 4.93 26.12
N ILE A 169 3.34 6.24 26.00
CA ILE A 169 4.27 6.90 25.08
C ILE A 169 5.53 7.24 25.88
N LEU A 170 6.68 6.96 25.29
CA LEU A 170 8.00 7.27 25.85
C LEU A 170 8.55 8.55 25.23
N VAL A 171 9.25 9.36 26.01
CA VAL A 171 10.01 10.49 25.50
C VAL A 171 11.28 10.03 24.82
N GLU A 172 12.04 9.19 25.51
CA GLU A 172 13.21 8.52 25.00
C GLU A 172 12.97 6.99 24.94
N GLU A 173 13.58 6.34 23.97
CA GLU A 173 13.48 4.89 23.81
C GLU A 173 13.91 4.10 25.06
N SER A 174 14.83 4.69 25.85
CA SER A 174 15.39 4.09 27.07
C SER A 174 14.49 4.22 28.30
N ASP A 175 13.46 5.08 28.27
CA ASP A 175 12.62 5.35 29.42
C ASP A 175 11.87 4.12 29.90
N GLN A 176 11.74 4.00 31.24
CA GLN A 176 10.95 2.92 31.85
C GLN A 176 9.48 3.31 32.03
N ASP A 177 9.25 4.58 32.33
CA ASP A 177 7.94 5.16 32.55
C ASP A 177 7.58 6.10 31.39
N GLY A 178 6.28 6.12 31.06
CA GLY A 178 5.76 6.94 29.98
C GLY A 178 4.42 7.54 30.30
N ILE A 179 3.89 8.31 29.36
CA ILE A 179 2.58 8.94 29.49
C ILE A 179 1.53 8.04 28.87
N SER A 180 0.49 7.72 29.66
CA SER A 180 -0.61 6.88 29.18
C SER A 180 -1.39 7.60 28.08
N TYR A 181 -1.47 6.99 26.90
CA TYR A 181 -2.33 7.46 25.80
C TYR A 181 -3.75 6.86 25.86
N ARG A 182 -3.98 5.88 26.74
CA ARG A 182 -5.30 5.24 26.92
C ARG A 182 -6.18 5.98 27.91
N GLN A 183 -5.63 6.95 28.66
CA GLN A 183 -6.32 7.67 29.75
C GLN A 183 -6.15 9.18 29.61
N GLY A 184 -7.02 9.92 30.31
CA GLY A 184 -6.96 11.38 30.38
C GLY A 184 -7.19 12.06 29.02
N ALA A 185 -6.56 13.22 28.83
CA ALA A 185 -6.67 14.04 27.64
C ALA A 185 -6.13 13.34 26.39
N TYR A 186 -5.05 12.60 26.56
CA TYR A 186 -4.35 11.94 25.44
C TYR A 186 -5.23 10.93 24.70
N ARG A 187 -6.19 10.28 25.38
CA ARG A 187 -7.13 9.36 24.75
C ARG A 187 -7.92 9.97 23.59
N ASN A 188 -8.11 11.28 23.57
CA ASN A 188 -8.87 11.95 22.52
C ASN A 188 -8.01 12.24 21.27
N TYR A 189 -6.69 12.20 21.40
CA TYR A 189 -5.77 12.56 20.31
C TYR A 189 -4.96 11.39 19.78
N TYR A 190 -4.80 10.35 20.59
CA TYR A 190 -4.06 9.15 20.23
C TYR A 190 -4.98 7.94 20.20
N PHE A 191 -4.79 7.09 19.23
CA PHE A 191 -5.44 5.78 19.21
C PHE A 191 -4.52 4.74 18.61
N GLN A 192 -4.64 3.54 19.15
CA GLN A 192 -3.83 2.40 18.72
C GLN A 192 -4.57 1.62 17.64
N VAL A 193 -3.83 1.18 16.63
CA VAL A 193 -4.27 0.27 15.58
C VAL A 193 -3.49 -1.02 15.69
N GLY A 194 -4.19 -2.15 15.73
CA GLY A 194 -3.60 -3.46 15.95
C GLY A 194 -3.52 -3.87 17.43
N GLY A 195 -3.33 -5.16 17.64
CA GLY A 195 -3.18 -5.73 18.98
C GLY A 195 -1.81 -5.42 19.59
N ASP A 196 -1.72 -5.41 20.91
CA ASP A 196 -0.52 -5.03 21.68
C ASP A 196 0.74 -5.83 21.32
N TRP A 197 0.58 -7.08 20.91
CA TRP A 197 1.67 -8.02 20.59
C TRP A 197 1.86 -8.25 19.08
N ASN A 198 1.18 -7.47 18.27
CA ASN A 198 1.20 -7.66 16.82
C ASN A 198 2.47 -7.05 16.21
N LEU A 199 3.34 -7.89 15.68
CA LEU A 199 4.54 -7.49 14.91
C LEU A 199 4.29 -7.43 13.39
N GLY A 200 3.06 -7.71 12.93
CA GLY A 200 2.68 -7.64 11.53
C GLY A 200 3.23 -8.76 10.64
N ILE A 201 2.87 -8.68 9.36
CA ILE A 201 3.30 -9.66 8.33
C ILE A 201 4.82 -9.61 8.13
N PHE A 202 5.45 -8.45 8.33
CA PHE A 202 6.90 -8.31 8.16
C PHE A 202 7.69 -9.24 9.09
N SER A 203 7.17 -9.57 10.28
CA SER A 203 7.82 -10.56 11.15
C SER A 203 7.96 -11.94 10.51
N GLN A 204 7.03 -12.33 9.65
CA GLN A 204 7.04 -13.60 8.94
C GLN A 204 7.89 -13.56 7.67
N LEU A 205 8.05 -12.37 7.08
CA LEU A 205 8.83 -12.16 5.87
C LEU A 205 10.29 -11.79 6.14
N ALA A 206 10.63 -11.43 7.39
CA ALA A 206 11.95 -10.92 7.75
C ALA A 206 13.08 -11.85 7.30
N MET A 207 12.94 -13.17 7.52
CA MET A 207 13.94 -14.16 7.12
C MET A 207 14.10 -14.24 5.60
N VAL A 208 13.01 -14.12 4.83
CA VAL A 208 13.03 -14.16 3.37
C VAL A 208 13.72 -12.90 2.82
N VAL A 209 13.39 -11.73 3.34
CA VAL A 209 14.02 -10.45 2.94
C VAL A 209 15.50 -10.41 3.32
N LEU A 210 15.87 -10.92 4.52
CA LEU A 210 17.26 -11.04 4.91
C LEU A 210 18.04 -12.00 3.98
N ALA A 211 17.47 -13.16 3.66
CA ALA A 211 18.08 -14.10 2.74
C ALA A 211 18.29 -13.48 1.35
N LYS A 212 17.33 -12.74 0.84
CA LYS A 212 17.43 -11.99 -0.42
C LYS A 212 18.56 -10.97 -0.39
N LYS A 213 18.66 -10.16 0.67
CA LYS A 213 19.72 -9.15 0.84
C LYS A 213 21.11 -9.77 0.97
N LEU A 214 21.24 -10.84 1.77
CA LEU A 214 22.50 -11.57 1.90
C LEU A 214 22.91 -12.24 0.59
N GLY A 215 21.94 -12.79 -0.14
CA GLY A 215 22.14 -13.33 -1.49
C GLY A 215 22.66 -12.27 -2.46
N LEU A 216 22.01 -11.09 -2.50
CA LEU A 216 22.43 -9.96 -3.33
C LEU A 216 23.87 -9.51 -3.00
N GLY A 217 24.20 -9.36 -1.71
CA GLY A 217 25.54 -8.98 -1.28
C GLY A 217 26.59 -10.04 -1.65
N SER A 218 26.26 -11.31 -1.55
CA SER A 218 27.14 -12.42 -1.97
C SER A 218 27.32 -12.43 -3.50
N TRP A 219 26.26 -12.17 -4.25
CA TRP A 219 26.30 -12.07 -5.71
C TRP A 219 27.15 -10.89 -6.19
N MET A 220 27.01 -9.73 -5.58
CA MET A 220 27.88 -8.57 -5.87
C MET A 220 29.35 -8.90 -5.62
N SER A 221 29.66 -9.53 -4.47
CA SER A 221 31.01 -9.98 -4.15
C SER A 221 31.53 -11.04 -5.13
N TYR A 222 30.65 -11.88 -5.67
CA TYR A 222 30.99 -12.84 -6.70
C TYR A 222 31.32 -12.13 -8.02
N ILE A 223 30.54 -11.15 -8.44
CA ILE A 223 30.81 -10.34 -9.63
C ILE A 223 32.15 -9.62 -9.51
N ASP A 224 32.43 -9.00 -8.36
CA ASP A 224 33.70 -8.30 -8.12
C ASP A 224 34.91 -9.23 -8.24
N LYS A 225 34.80 -10.47 -7.75
CA LYS A 225 35.89 -11.45 -7.79
C LYS A 225 36.03 -12.16 -9.13
N PHE A 226 34.93 -12.43 -9.80
CA PHE A 226 34.87 -13.33 -10.95
C PHE A 226 34.27 -12.69 -12.20
N GLY A 227 33.74 -11.47 -12.11
CA GLY A 227 33.25 -10.71 -13.26
C GLY A 227 34.40 -10.32 -14.22
N VAL A 228 35.62 -10.22 -13.69
CA VAL A 228 36.84 -10.17 -14.48
C VAL A 228 37.52 -11.54 -14.30
N PRO A 229 37.59 -12.39 -15.35
CA PRO A 229 38.18 -13.70 -15.21
C PRO A 229 39.65 -13.57 -14.80
N PRO A 230 40.12 -14.40 -13.85
CA PRO A 230 41.53 -14.40 -13.49
C PRO A 230 42.36 -14.83 -14.68
N LEU A 231 43.41 -14.09 -14.87
CA LEU A 231 44.39 -14.32 -15.95
C LEU A 231 45.61 -14.99 -15.36
N PHE A 232 46.03 -16.13 -15.90
CA PHE A 232 47.25 -16.81 -15.53
C PHE A 232 48.23 -16.69 -16.70
N ALA A 233 49.40 -16.09 -16.44
CA ALA A 233 50.51 -16.18 -17.39
C ALA A 233 51.37 -17.39 -17.01
N ILE A 234 51.54 -18.31 -17.94
CA ILE A 234 52.39 -19.47 -17.79
C ILE A 234 53.67 -19.17 -18.57
N THR A 235 54.83 -19.23 -17.91
CA THR A 235 56.15 -19.04 -18.53
C THR A 235 57.13 -20.09 -18.00
N GLU A 236 57.99 -20.61 -18.86
CA GLU A 236 59.08 -21.47 -18.51
C GLU A 236 60.34 -20.69 -18.08
N ARG A 237 60.33 -19.37 -18.27
CA ARG A 237 61.45 -18.48 -17.92
C ARG A 237 61.42 -18.14 -16.45
N MET A 238 62.55 -18.42 -15.78
CA MET A 238 62.73 -18.09 -14.34
C MET A 238 63.33 -16.70 -14.12
N ASP A 239 63.42 -15.86 -15.18
CA ASP A 239 63.97 -14.53 -15.12
C ASP A 239 62.97 -13.58 -14.41
N THR A 240 63.50 -12.90 -13.36
CA THR A 240 62.72 -11.97 -12.53
C THR A 240 62.20 -10.79 -13.36
N GLN A 241 63.02 -10.27 -14.28
CA GLN A 241 62.64 -9.15 -15.14
C GLN A 241 61.47 -9.51 -16.04
N ARG A 242 61.51 -10.71 -16.67
CA ARG A 242 60.38 -11.15 -17.55
C ARG A 242 59.10 -11.42 -16.77
N ARG A 243 59.22 -11.91 -15.54
CA ARG A 243 58.04 -12.09 -14.65
C ARG A 243 57.38 -10.76 -14.33
N ASP A 244 58.16 -9.72 -14.02
CA ASP A 244 57.65 -8.38 -13.73
C ASP A 244 56.99 -7.74 -14.97
N GLU A 245 57.58 -7.96 -16.16
CA GLU A 245 56.97 -7.53 -17.43
C GLU A 245 55.62 -8.24 -17.69
N LEU A 246 55.57 -9.57 -17.47
CA LEU A 246 54.30 -10.32 -17.62
C LEU A 246 53.26 -9.90 -16.60
N PHE A 247 53.66 -9.57 -15.37
CA PHE A 247 52.71 -9.06 -14.35
C PHE A 247 52.16 -7.69 -14.79
N ALA A 248 53.00 -6.76 -15.21
CA ALA A 248 52.58 -5.46 -15.72
C ALA A 248 51.68 -5.59 -16.97
N MET A 249 51.98 -6.55 -17.83
CA MET A 249 51.19 -6.84 -19.02
C MET A 249 49.82 -7.42 -18.67
N LEU A 250 49.71 -8.32 -17.67
CA LEU A 250 48.42 -8.83 -17.19
C LEU A 250 47.58 -7.74 -16.55
N GLU A 251 48.21 -6.81 -15.82
CA GLU A 251 47.55 -5.65 -15.26
C GLU A 251 47.00 -4.71 -16.37
N ALA A 252 47.82 -4.45 -17.38
CA ALA A 252 47.43 -3.66 -18.56
C ALA A 252 46.37 -4.36 -19.43
N PHE A 253 46.38 -5.70 -19.48
CA PHE A 253 45.42 -6.51 -20.25
C PHE A 253 43.98 -6.30 -19.73
N ARG A 254 43.78 -6.07 -18.45
CA ARG A 254 42.48 -5.70 -17.88
C ARG A 254 41.90 -4.41 -18.49
N MET A 255 42.77 -3.50 -18.90
CA MET A 255 42.39 -2.19 -19.49
C MET A 255 42.34 -2.21 -21.02
N ASN A 256 43.31 -2.90 -21.67
CA ASN A 256 43.58 -2.74 -23.09
C ASN A 256 43.21 -3.98 -23.95
N HIS A 257 42.88 -5.10 -23.31
CA HIS A 257 42.44 -6.35 -23.99
C HIS A 257 43.43 -6.95 -25.02
N PHE A 258 44.71 -6.62 -24.92
CA PHE A 258 45.75 -7.21 -25.78
C PHE A 258 47.03 -7.46 -24.98
N ALA A 259 47.77 -8.51 -25.39
CA ALA A 259 49.03 -8.89 -24.78
C ALA A 259 49.96 -9.41 -25.88
N VAL A 260 51.27 -9.23 -25.72
CA VAL A 260 52.31 -9.76 -26.60
C VAL A 260 53.12 -10.78 -25.80
N LEU A 261 53.10 -12.02 -26.23
CA LEU A 261 53.76 -13.15 -25.60
C LEU A 261 54.98 -13.60 -26.41
N GLN A 262 55.97 -14.15 -25.75
CA GLN A 262 57.21 -14.64 -26.38
C GLN A 262 57.40 -16.16 -26.19
N GLY A 263 57.70 -16.87 -27.28
CA GLY A 263 58.02 -18.29 -27.20
C GLY A 263 56.85 -19.15 -26.70
N ASN A 264 57.10 -19.95 -25.66
CA ASN A 264 56.11 -20.88 -25.09
C ASN A 264 55.21 -20.26 -24.03
N GLU A 265 55.23 -18.93 -23.88
CA GLU A 265 54.36 -18.24 -22.91
C GLU A 265 52.89 -18.34 -23.34
N LYS A 266 52.01 -18.58 -22.39
CA LYS A 266 50.56 -18.66 -22.59
C LYS A 266 49.83 -17.88 -21.52
N ILE A 267 48.71 -17.19 -21.93
CA ILE A 267 47.73 -16.67 -21.01
C ILE A 267 46.56 -17.66 -21.02
N GLU A 268 46.29 -18.22 -19.87
CA GLU A 268 45.14 -19.10 -19.68
C GLU A 268 44.06 -18.34 -18.92
N ILE A 269 42.87 -18.39 -19.49
CA ILE A 269 41.63 -17.97 -18.81
C ILE A 269 40.95 -19.28 -18.42
N PRO A 270 40.87 -19.62 -17.13
CA PRO A 270 40.24 -20.87 -16.74
C PRO A 270 38.76 -20.89 -17.14
N ASN A 271 38.39 -21.86 -17.98
CA ASN A 271 37.00 -22.10 -18.42
C ASN A 271 36.12 -22.74 -17.33
N GLY A 272 36.32 -22.37 -16.07
CA GLY A 272 35.69 -23.06 -14.95
C GLY A 272 34.75 -22.19 -14.09
N TYR A 273 34.49 -20.95 -14.47
CA TYR A 273 33.61 -20.11 -13.69
C TYR A 273 32.14 -20.35 -14.09
N ASN A 274 31.45 -20.99 -13.18
CA ASN A 274 30.13 -21.58 -13.36
C ASN A 274 29.07 -20.52 -13.71
N VAL A 275 28.54 -20.58 -14.90
CA VAL A 275 27.30 -19.87 -15.31
C VAL A 275 26.16 -20.24 -14.37
N ASP A 276 26.20 -21.41 -13.73
CA ASP A 276 25.20 -21.88 -12.78
C ASP A 276 25.10 -21.03 -11.51
N ALA A 277 26.20 -20.40 -11.04
CA ALA A 277 26.15 -19.52 -9.88
C ALA A 277 25.25 -18.32 -10.11
N HIS A 278 25.31 -17.69 -11.29
CA HIS A 278 24.45 -16.57 -11.66
C HIS A 278 22.97 -16.99 -11.70
N ASN A 279 22.67 -18.13 -12.31
CA ASN A 279 21.31 -18.66 -12.38
C ASN A 279 20.79 -19.05 -10.99
N THR A 280 21.62 -19.60 -10.12
CA THR A 280 21.26 -19.93 -8.74
C THR A 280 20.88 -18.67 -7.94
N PHE A 281 21.65 -17.58 -8.05
CA PHE A 281 21.32 -16.32 -7.40
C PHE A 281 20.04 -15.70 -7.95
N LYS A 282 19.87 -15.70 -9.27
CA LYS A 282 18.65 -15.22 -9.91
C LYS A 282 17.45 -16.02 -9.40
N SER A 283 17.52 -17.35 -9.40
CA SER A 283 16.43 -18.20 -8.91
C SER A 283 16.14 -18.00 -7.44
N LEU A 284 17.15 -17.82 -6.58
CA LEU A 284 16.94 -17.49 -5.17
C LEU A 284 16.14 -16.20 -5.00
N MET A 285 16.49 -15.14 -5.74
CA MET A 285 15.84 -13.84 -5.61
C MET A 285 14.42 -13.87 -6.21
N THR A 286 14.28 -14.26 -7.47
CA THR A 286 13.00 -14.14 -8.20
C THR A 286 12.06 -15.31 -7.95
N ASP A 287 12.57 -16.57 -7.97
CA ASP A 287 11.71 -17.74 -7.89
C ASP A 287 11.35 -18.15 -6.45
N ILE A 288 12.20 -17.81 -5.48
CA ILE A 288 11.96 -18.15 -4.08
C ILE A 288 11.54 -16.91 -3.31
N CYS A 289 12.42 -15.90 -3.15
CA CYS A 289 12.16 -14.79 -2.24
C CYS A 289 10.99 -13.92 -2.69
N ASP A 290 10.98 -13.47 -3.95
CA ASP A 290 9.91 -12.59 -4.46
C ASP A 290 8.56 -13.29 -4.51
N LYS A 291 8.53 -14.58 -4.87
CA LYS A 291 7.29 -15.37 -4.85
C LYS A 291 6.73 -15.57 -3.45
N GLU A 292 7.58 -15.83 -2.46
CA GLU A 292 7.12 -15.95 -1.07
C GLU A 292 6.62 -14.63 -0.51
N ILE A 293 7.27 -13.49 -0.85
CA ILE A 293 6.79 -12.15 -0.50
C ILE A 293 5.41 -11.92 -1.12
N SER A 294 5.27 -12.12 -2.45
CA SER A 294 4.00 -11.94 -3.16
C SER A 294 2.89 -12.80 -2.60
N LYS A 295 3.11 -14.10 -2.38
CA LYS A 295 2.12 -15.01 -1.78
C LYS A 295 1.67 -14.55 -0.41
N ARG A 296 2.59 -14.07 0.43
CA ARG A 296 2.23 -13.65 1.78
C ARG A 296 1.49 -12.33 1.80
N VAL A 297 1.89 -11.34 0.99
CA VAL A 297 1.29 -10.00 0.95
C VAL A 297 0.03 -9.98 0.12
N LEU A 298 0.08 -10.47 -1.13
CA LEU A 298 -1.03 -10.40 -2.11
C LEU A 298 -1.92 -11.66 -2.13
N GLY A 299 -1.43 -12.79 -1.62
CA GLY A 299 -2.14 -14.08 -1.63
C GLY A 299 -1.78 -14.98 -2.81
N SER A 300 -1.07 -14.46 -3.79
CA SER A 300 -0.63 -15.19 -4.96
C SER A 300 0.70 -14.64 -5.49
N SER A 301 1.42 -15.43 -6.26
CA SER A 301 2.67 -15.00 -6.92
C SER A 301 2.45 -14.54 -8.37
N GLY A 302 1.36 -14.95 -9.00
CA GLY A 302 1.17 -14.74 -10.45
C GLY A 302 0.71 -13.34 -10.86
N LEU A 303 0.35 -12.48 -9.92
CA LEU A 303 0.03 -11.07 -10.20
C LEU A 303 1.28 -10.23 -10.49
N THR A 304 2.45 -10.74 -10.11
CA THR A 304 3.76 -10.07 -10.28
C THR A 304 4.67 -10.77 -11.27
N ASP A 305 4.28 -11.97 -11.77
CA ASP A 305 5.08 -12.78 -12.70
C ASP A 305 4.61 -12.60 -14.15
N GLU A 306 5.56 -12.50 -15.08
CA GLU A 306 5.32 -12.34 -16.52
C GLU A 306 4.60 -13.54 -17.19
N LYS A 307 4.52 -14.69 -16.51
CA LYS A 307 3.97 -15.94 -17.05
C LYS A 307 2.77 -16.41 -16.25
N SER A 308 1.62 -15.76 -16.41
CA SER A 308 0.36 -16.23 -15.85
C SER A 308 -0.55 -16.79 -16.94
N TYR A 309 -1.08 -18.00 -16.75
CA TYR A 309 -2.14 -18.53 -17.60
C TYR A 309 -3.46 -17.81 -17.26
N VAL A 310 -4.25 -17.43 -18.26
CA VAL A 310 -5.47 -16.63 -18.13
C VAL A 310 -6.41 -17.16 -17.03
N GLY A 311 -6.65 -18.46 -16.96
CA GLY A 311 -7.53 -19.05 -15.93
C GLY A 311 -6.94 -19.02 -14.50
N ALA A 312 -5.62 -19.00 -14.35
CA ALA A 312 -4.97 -18.83 -13.05
C ALA A 312 -5.00 -17.37 -12.60
N ALA A 313 -4.92 -16.42 -13.53
CA ALA A 313 -4.96 -14.99 -13.23
C ALA A 313 -6.30 -14.58 -12.61
N GLU A 314 -7.43 -15.05 -13.12
CA GLU A 314 -8.77 -14.77 -12.55
C GLU A 314 -8.93 -15.25 -11.11
N VAL A 315 -8.40 -16.45 -10.79
CA VAL A 315 -8.45 -16.97 -9.41
C VAL A 315 -7.58 -16.14 -8.47
N GLN A 316 -6.42 -15.72 -8.96
CA GLN A 316 -5.46 -14.92 -8.17
C GLN A 316 -6.00 -13.50 -7.93
N GLU A 317 -6.63 -12.89 -8.93
CA GLU A 317 -7.32 -11.60 -8.82
C GLU A 317 -8.43 -11.68 -7.77
N ARG A 318 -9.25 -12.71 -7.79
CA ARG A 318 -10.32 -12.93 -6.79
C ARG A 318 -9.77 -13.06 -5.37
N ILE A 319 -8.64 -13.73 -5.18
CA ILE A 319 -7.98 -13.82 -3.85
C ILE A 319 -7.53 -12.44 -3.37
N LEU A 320 -6.98 -11.63 -4.26
CA LEU A 320 -6.57 -10.27 -3.95
C LEU A 320 -7.76 -9.38 -3.61
N GLU A 321 -8.87 -9.49 -4.37
CA GLU A 321 -10.12 -8.78 -4.07
C GLU A 321 -10.66 -9.09 -2.68
N TYR A 322 -10.63 -10.36 -2.24
CA TYR A 322 -11.02 -10.70 -0.87
C TYR A 322 -10.12 -10.04 0.18
N ARG A 323 -8.82 -9.90 -0.10
CA ARG A 323 -7.92 -9.17 0.80
C ARG A 323 -8.25 -7.68 0.86
N HIS A 324 -8.54 -7.07 -0.29
CA HIS A 324 -8.98 -5.66 -0.34
C HIS A 324 -10.31 -5.47 0.40
N LYS A 325 -11.28 -6.39 0.27
CA LYS A 325 -12.52 -6.34 1.04
C LYS A 325 -12.29 -6.38 2.55
N VAL A 326 -11.39 -7.25 3.01
CA VAL A 326 -11.03 -7.32 4.44
C VAL A 326 -10.35 -6.04 4.91
N ASP A 327 -9.45 -5.46 4.12
CA ASP A 327 -8.76 -4.22 4.47
C ASP A 327 -9.74 -3.03 4.47
N LYS A 328 -10.71 -2.96 3.56
CA LYS A 328 -11.82 -2.00 3.56
C LYS A 328 -12.68 -2.13 4.82
N LEU A 329 -13.08 -3.35 5.18
CA LEU A 329 -13.85 -3.61 6.41
C LEU A 329 -13.07 -3.20 7.66
N LEU A 330 -11.77 -3.49 7.70
CA LEU A 330 -10.89 -3.10 8.79
C LEU A 330 -10.90 -1.57 8.96
N TYR A 331 -10.68 -0.82 7.87
CA TYR A 331 -10.70 0.64 7.92
C TYR A 331 -12.08 1.17 8.34
N LYS A 332 -13.16 0.67 7.75
CA LYS A 332 -14.54 1.01 8.11
C LYS A 332 -14.78 0.87 9.63
N PHE A 333 -14.35 -0.25 10.22
CA PHE A 333 -14.52 -0.47 11.66
C PHE A 333 -13.70 0.52 12.48
N TYR A 334 -12.41 0.70 12.18
CA TYR A 334 -11.58 1.69 12.89
C TYR A 334 -12.11 3.10 12.73
N PHE A 335 -12.59 3.47 11.55
CA PHE A 335 -13.16 4.78 11.33
C PHE A 335 -14.38 5.02 12.24
N ASN A 336 -15.33 4.12 12.21
CA ASN A 336 -16.59 4.26 12.97
C ASN A 336 -16.41 4.15 14.48
N THR A 337 -15.47 3.33 14.98
CA THR A 337 -15.29 3.08 16.41
C THR A 337 -14.27 3.99 17.06
N GLU A 338 -13.19 4.34 16.36
CA GLU A 338 -12.06 5.05 16.94
C GLU A 338 -11.85 6.46 16.39
N ILE A 339 -11.87 6.60 15.05
CA ILE A 339 -11.51 7.85 14.38
C ILE A 339 -12.66 8.86 14.49
N LYS A 340 -13.87 8.49 14.06
CA LYS A 340 -15.04 9.35 14.08
C LYS A 340 -15.33 9.97 15.45
N PRO A 341 -15.40 9.20 16.56
CA PRO A 341 -15.67 9.79 17.86
C PRO A 341 -14.59 10.79 18.32
N ARG A 342 -13.35 10.60 17.88
CA ARG A 342 -12.26 11.53 18.16
C ARG A 342 -12.36 12.80 17.31
N LEU A 343 -12.65 12.68 16.01
CA LEU A 343 -12.89 13.83 15.13
C LEU A 343 -13.99 14.75 15.67
N VAL A 344 -15.12 14.17 16.07
CA VAL A 344 -16.24 14.93 16.65
C VAL A 344 -15.85 15.68 17.93
N LYS A 345 -14.96 15.09 18.74
CA LYS A 345 -14.42 15.77 19.94
C LYS A 345 -13.34 16.78 19.60
N LEU A 346 -12.58 16.54 18.52
CA LEU A 346 -11.46 17.35 18.13
C LEU A 346 -11.90 18.74 17.67
N SER A 347 -12.96 18.82 16.85
CA SER A 347 -13.46 20.09 16.32
C SER A 347 -14.95 20.07 16.07
N PRO A 348 -15.67 21.21 16.30
CA PRO A 348 -17.09 21.35 15.99
C PRO A 348 -17.42 21.16 14.52
N VAL A 349 -16.46 21.37 13.62
CA VAL A 349 -16.61 21.17 12.17
C VAL A 349 -17.02 19.74 11.85
N TYR A 350 -16.54 18.77 12.65
CA TYR A 350 -16.87 17.35 12.49
C TYR A 350 -18.14 16.90 13.25
N ALA A 351 -18.88 17.81 13.86
CA ALA A 351 -20.12 17.48 14.58
C ALA A 351 -21.15 16.71 13.74
N PRO A 352 -21.32 17.00 12.41
CA PRO A 352 -22.24 16.24 11.58
C PRO A 352 -21.93 14.73 11.52
N LEU A 353 -20.65 14.34 11.64
CA LEU A 353 -20.25 12.94 11.57
C LEU A 353 -20.79 12.09 12.73
N ALA A 354 -21.26 12.70 13.82
CA ALA A 354 -21.66 11.96 15.03
C ALA A 354 -22.73 10.88 14.74
N ASN A 355 -23.69 11.21 13.87
CA ASN A 355 -24.84 10.34 13.56
C ASN A 355 -24.67 9.59 12.24
N LEU A 356 -23.55 9.76 11.54
CA LEU A 356 -23.29 9.14 10.26
C LEU A 356 -22.34 7.94 10.43
N SER A 357 -22.47 6.98 9.54
CA SER A 357 -21.59 5.81 9.42
C SER A 357 -20.80 5.90 8.13
N PHE A 358 -19.50 5.62 8.24
CA PHE A 358 -18.63 5.50 7.07
C PHE A 358 -18.84 4.14 6.42
N GLU A 359 -19.05 4.12 5.12
CA GLU A 359 -19.18 2.94 4.30
C GLU A 359 -18.36 3.09 3.01
N TYR A 360 -17.77 2.00 2.52
CA TYR A 360 -17.26 2.00 1.16
C TYR A 360 -18.42 1.82 0.19
N ASP A 361 -18.41 2.58 -0.90
CA ASP A 361 -19.42 2.41 -1.94
C ASP A 361 -19.05 1.21 -2.82
N GLU A 362 -19.84 0.16 -2.73
CA GLU A 362 -19.67 -1.06 -3.52
C GLU A 362 -20.43 -1.01 -4.86
N SER A 363 -21.20 0.06 -5.11
CA SER A 363 -22.03 0.20 -6.32
C SER A 363 -21.18 0.36 -7.60
N GLU A 364 -19.95 0.85 -7.48
CA GLU A 364 -19.01 1.03 -8.60
C GLU A 364 -18.14 -0.20 -8.92
N THR A 365 -18.39 -1.35 -8.29
CA THR A 365 -17.52 -2.54 -8.44
C THR A 365 -17.68 -3.28 -9.78
N LEU A 366 -18.70 -2.96 -10.57
CA LEU A 366 -18.84 -3.53 -11.91
C LEU A 366 -18.03 -2.73 -12.93
N SER A 367 -17.13 -3.40 -13.63
CA SER A 367 -16.44 -2.76 -14.75
C SER A 367 -17.44 -2.34 -15.82
N MET A 368 -17.12 -1.30 -16.58
CA MET A 368 -17.95 -0.85 -17.69
C MET A 368 -18.32 -2.00 -18.66
N LYS A 369 -17.41 -2.95 -18.84
CA LYS A 369 -17.63 -4.13 -19.68
C LYS A 369 -18.69 -5.06 -19.08
N GLU A 370 -18.65 -5.31 -17.77
CA GLU A 370 -19.61 -6.14 -17.07
C GLU A 370 -20.99 -5.49 -17.03
N ILE A 371 -21.05 -4.17 -16.80
CA ILE A 371 -22.32 -3.41 -16.88
C ILE A 371 -22.93 -3.53 -18.28
N LEU A 372 -22.14 -3.35 -19.34
CA LEU A 372 -22.61 -3.49 -20.71
C LEU A 372 -23.04 -4.92 -21.06
N GLU A 373 -22.34 -5.92 -20.56
CA GLU A 373 -22.72 -7.34 -20.75
C GLU A 373 -24.00 -7.69 -19.97
N ALA A 374 -24.13 -7.22 -18.73
CA ALA A 374 -25.35 -7.37 -17.93
C ALA A 374 -26.55 -6.66 -18.60
N VAL A 375 -26.37 -5.43 -19.03
CA VAL A 375 -27.42 -4.69 -19.76
C VAL A 375 -27.82 -5.41 -21.05
N LYS A 376 -26.88 -5.89 -21.86
CA LYS A 376 -27.16 -6.68 -23.07
C LYS A 376 -27.91 -7.96 -22.77
N GLY A 377 -27.54 -8.65 -21.69
CA GLY A 377 -28.20 -9.91 -21.29
C GLY A 377 -29.61 -9.71 -20.73
N LEU A 378 -29.84 -8.60 -20.03
CA LEU A 378 -31.11 -8.33 -19.35
C LEU A 378 -32.08 -7.45 -20.18
N ALA A 379 -31.57 -6.69 -21.16
CA ALA A 379 -32.39 -5.81 -22.01
C ALA A 379 -33.59 -6.48 -22.71
N PRO A 380 -33.57 -7.78 -23.08
CA PRO A 380 -34.73 -8.43 -23.62
C PRO A 380 -35.86 -8.70 -22.61
N TYR A 381 -35.57 -8.64 -21.31
CA TYR A 381 -36.48 -9.05 -20.24
C TYR A 381 -36.89 -7.91 -19.31
N PHE A 382 -36.11 -6.82 -19.24
CA PHE A 382 -36.32 -5.71 -18.32
C PHE A 382 -36.16 -4.36 -19.02
N GLU A 383 -36.94 -3.36 -18.58
CA GLU A 383 -36.73 -1.95 -18.92
C GLU A 383 -35.77 -1.34 -17.92
N PHE A 384 -34.78 -0.58 -18.42
CA PHE A 384 -33.79 0.10 -17.58
C PHE A 384 -34.14 1.59 -17.49
N ASP A 385 -33.87 2.18 -16.32
CA ASP A 385 -33.88 3.63 -16.20
C ASP A 385 -32.70 4.22 -16.98
N VAL A 386 -33.03 4.97 -18.01
CA VAL A 386 -32.07 5.58 -18.94
C VAL A 386 -31.18 6.60 -18.22
N ALA A 387 -31.73 7.34 -17.24
CA ALA A 387 -30.99 8.34 -16.50
C ALA A 387 -29.96 7.73 -15.55
N GLU A 388 -30.36 6.65 -14.84
CA GLU A 388 -29.43 5.89 -14.00
C GLU A 388 -28.37 5.18 -14.83
N LEU A 389 -28.75 4.56 -15.95
CA LEU A 389 -27.79 3.90 -16.83
C LEU A 389 -26.79 4.88 -17.43
N ALA A 390 -27.21 6.09 -17.80
CA ALA A 390 -26.32 7.15 -18.26
C ALA A 390 -25.35 7.60 -17.16
N LYS A 391 -25.83 7.73 -15.93
CA LYS A 391 -25.01 8.10 -14.76
C LYS A 391 -23.95 7.04 -14.45
N ILE A 392 -24.34 5.76 -14.41
CA ILE A 392 -23.45 4.66 -14.09
C ILE A 392 -22.44 4.39 -15.24
N SER A 393 -22.90 4.45 -16.50
CA SER A 393 -22.04 4.19 -17.66
C SER A 393 -21.20 5.38 -18.11
N GLY A 394 -21.48 6.59 -17.62
CA GLY A 394 -20.81 7.82 -18.09
C GLY A 394 -21.06 8.14 -19.58
N LEU A 395 -21.97 7.41 -20.24
CA LEU A 395 -22.30 7.61 -21.65
C LEU A 395 -23.46 8.59 -21.80
N PRO A 396 -23.49 9.46 -22.84
CA PRO A 396 -24.58 10.39 -23.09
C PRO A 396 -25.82 9.67 -23.69
N ILE A 397 -26.49 8.85 -22.87
CA ILE A 397 -27.68 8.11 -23.26
C ILE A 397 -28.89 8.99 -23.04
N THR A 398 -29.68 9.27 -24.11
CA THR A 398 -30.81 10.19 -24.04
C THR A 398 -32.16 9.47 -24.07
N ARG A 399 -32.27 8.34 -24.72
CA ARG A 399 -33.51 7.54 -24.80
C ARG A 399 -33.27 6.11 -25.29
N LEU A 400 -34.21 5.22 -24.96
CA LEU A 400 -34.25 3.87 -25.54
C LEU A 400 -34.62 3.98 -27.05
N ARG A 401 -33.95 3.17 -27.87
CA ARG A 401 -34.30 3.06 -29.30
C ARG A 401 -35.56 2.23 -29.40
N ALA A 402 -36.59 2.76 -30.11
CA ALA A 402 -37.78 1.99 -30.41
C ALA A 402 -37.41 0.67 -31.12
N THR A 403 -37.96 -0.42 -30.66
CA THR A 403 -37.76 -1.72 -31.33
C THR A 403 -38.34 -1.67 -32.75
N ILE A 404 -37.74 -2.42 -33.67
CA ILE A 404 -38.13 -2.44 -35.11
C ILE A 404 -39.61 -2.79 -35.24
N SER A 405 -40.21 -3.53 -34.31
CA SER A 405 -41.65 -3.85 -34.28
C SER A 405 -42.53 -2.65 -33.97
N GLU A 406 -42.09 -1.70 -33.11
CA GLU A 406 -42.82 -0.46 -32.83
C GLU A 406 -42.68 0.55 -33.99
N ALA A 407 -41.54 0.56 -34.65
CA ALA A 407 -41.31 1.38 -35.84
C ALA A 407 -42.13 0.87 -37.03
N LEU A 408 -42.32 -0.43 -37.20
CA LEU A 408 -43.21 -1.03 -38.19
C LEU A 408 -44.68 -0.83 -37.85
N GLY A 409 -45.07 -0.85 -36.58
CA GLY A 409 -46.42 -0.55 -36.09
C GLY A 409 -46.82 0.94 -36.33
N ALA A 410 -45.89 1.85 -36.09
CA ALA A 410 -46.08 3.29 -36.36
C ALA A 410 -46.10 3.62 -37.86
N ALA A 411 -45.40 2.88 -38.71
CA ALA A 411 -45.46 3.02 -40.16
C ALA A 411 -46.74 2.41 -40.75
N GLY A 412 -47.33 1.38 -40.12
CA GLY A 412 -48.59 0.75 -40.52
C GLY A 412 -49.84 1.60 -40.23
N SER A 413 -49.80 2.51 -39.26
CA SER A 413 -50.90 3.42 -38.93
C SER A 413 -50.97 4.70 -39.76
N ALA A 414 -49.93 5.01 -40.54
CA ALA A 414 -49.86 6.22 -41.38
C ALA A 414 -50.33 6.02 -42.83
N THR A 415 -50.71 4.79 -43.25
CA THR A 415 -51.14 4.44 -44.63
C THR A 415 -52.59 4.07 -44.74
N GLY A 416 -53.46 4.50 -43.85
CA GLY A 416 -54.90 4.23 -43.82
C GLY A 416 -55.78 5.46 -44.11
N SER A 417 -55.50 6.28 -45.09
CA SER A 417 -56.46 7.27 -45.59
C SER A 417 -55.98 7.92 -46.90
N ALA A 418 -56.24 7.31 -48.04
CA ALA A 418 -56.56 8.01 -49.29
C ALA A 418 -57.06 7.00 -50.32
N GLY A 419 -58.29 7.23 -50.76
CA GLY A 419 -59.07 6.36 -51.58
C GLY A 419 -58.72 6.34 -53.02
N GLY A 420 -59.31 5.34 -53.71
CA GLY A 420 -59.99 5.48 -54.97
C GLY A 420 -59.19 5.32 -56.24
N THR A 421 -59.57 4.23 -56.96
CA THR A 421 -59.65 4.13 -58.43
C THR A 421 -58.35 4.24 -59.24
N GLU A 422 -57.92 3.20 -59.90
CA GLU A 422 -58.24 2.85 -61.29
C GLU A 422 -57.51 1.59 -61.78
N LYS A 423 -58.28 0.67 -62.38
CA LYS A 423 -57.81 -0.48 -63.16
C LYS A 423 -57.16 0.00 -64.43
N LYS A 424 -55.97 -0.42 -64.79
CA LYS A 424 -55.58 -0.62 -66.19
C LYS A 424 -54.74 -1.86 -66.35
N ARG A 425 -55.35 -2.84 -67.07
CA ARG A 425 -54.74 -3.99 -67.72
C ARG A 425 -53.80 -3.48 -68.79
N ILE A 426 -52.65 -4.06 -68.97
CA ILE A 426 -51.92 -4.29 -70.23
C ILE A 426 -50.95 -5.46 -69.98
N ALA A 427 -51.21 -6.53 -70.55
CA ALA A 427 -50.66 -7.46 -71.56
C ALA A 427 -49.15 -7.72 -71.47
N ARG A 428 -48.78 -9.02 -71.42
CA ARG A 428 -47.53 -9.61 -71.86
C ARG A 428 -47.36 -9.45 -73.33
N PRO A 429 -46.15 -9.45 -73.88
CA PRO A 429 -45.72 -10.54 -74.73
C PRO A 429 -44.30 -11.10 -74.37
N ASP A 430 -44.22 -12.33 -74.72
CA ASP A 430 -43.16 -13.26 -75.16
C ASP A 430 -41.93 -13.41 -74.30
#